data_b01eafa117bf49b173c7d9247ea23480
#
_entry.id   b01eafa117bf49b173c7d9247ea23480
#
_cell.length_a   1.000
_cell.length_b   1.000
_cell.length_c   1.000
_cell.angle_alpha   90.00
_cell.angle_beta   90.00
_cell.angle_gamma   90.00
#
_symmetry.space_group_name_H-M   'P 1'
#
loop_
_entity.id
_entity.type
_entity.pdbx_description
1 polymer ?
#
loop_
_entity_poly.entity_id
_entity_poly.type
_entity_poly.pdbx_seq_one_letter_code
_entity_poly.pdbx_strand_id
1 'polypeptide(L)'
;MKAALLGLGTAAPEGRLPQPEAARVATQCLDLTGDAARRVEILYRRTGVASRGSVLLRQVDGKADAGGLERFYRPGSDPDNAMGPTTAARMASYEAHAPVLAEAACRAAIADANPHSGERNPDTFTHLIVVSCTGFFAPGLDYELIHRLGLSPDIQRFNIGFMGCHGGFNGLQLASAIVEADPSAKVLLCSTELCSLHFQYSLDPGQITANALFGDGAGAAVIGKARAGVPRIDAMASRLLGGDKDEMSWIIGDHGFKMHLSARVPGLIRGGLRPWLEAWLLEHGLNLSGIAAWAVHPGGPRILTAVTQALALDDAALMPSLSVLREHGNMSSATIWFIMEKLRNAGTKGPCVLLGFGPGLVAEAALVRL
;
A
#
# COMPACT_ATOMS: atom_id res chain seq x y z
N MET A 1 28.42 -0.04 2.26
CA MET A 1 28.00 0.28 0.87
C MET A 1 26.51 0.54 0.91
N LYS A 2 25.90 1.37 0.02
CA LYS A 2 24.48 1.69 0.07
C LYS A 2 23.67 0.88 -0.96
N ALA A 3 22.42 0.57 -0.62
CA ALA A 3 21.44 -0.01 -1.51
C ALA A 3 20.80 1.08 -2.41
N ALA A 4 20.23 0.67 -3.53
CA ALA A 4 19.52 1.54 -4.46
C ALA A 4 18.29 0.86 -5.06
N LEU A 5 17.32 1.67 -5.48
CA LEU A 5 16.14 1.25 -6.25
C LEU A 5 16.52 1.17 -7.73
N LEU A 6 16.90 -0.01 -8.20
CA LEU A 6 17.30 -0.24 -9.59
C LEU A 6 16.13 -0.22 -10.55
N GLY A 7 14.96 -0.62 -10.09
CA GLY A 7 13.71 -0.60 -10.85
C GLY A 7 12.50 -0.52 -9.94
N LEU A 8 11.43 0.02 -10.46
CA LEU A 8 10.16 0.22 -9.79
C LEU A 8 9.01 -0.12 -10.74
N GLY A 9 8.01 -0.84 -10.25
CA GLY A 9 6.82 -1.18 -11.02
C GLY A 9 5.58 -1.18 -10.16
N THR A 10 4.46 -0.77 -10.75
CA THR A 10 3.15 -0.75 -10.10
C THR A 10 2.13 -1.47 -10.95
N ALA A 11 1.12 -2.06 -10.31
CA ALA A 11 -0.03 -2.65 -10.97
C ALA A 11 -1.29 -2.40 -10.18
N ALA A 12 -2.34 -1.98 -10.87
CA ALA A 12 -3.68 -1.86 -10.31
C ALA A 12 -4.64 -2.77 -11.10
N PRO A 13 -5.73 -3.27 -10.47
CA PRO A 13 -6.74 -4.01 -11.21
C PRO A 13 -7.30 -3.20 -12.38
N GLU A 14 -7.63 -3.88 -13.48
CA GLU A 14 -8.27 -3.24 -14.64
C GLU A 14 -9.63 -2.67 -14.27
N GLY A 15 -10.39 -3.39 -13.44
CA GLY A 15 -11.69 -2.96 -12.95
C GLY A 15 -11.56 -1.85 -11.91
N ARG A 16 -12.15 -0.68 -12.21
CA ARG A 16 -12.14 0.49 -11.35
C ARG A 16 -13.55 0.91 -10.98
N LEU A 17 -13.76 1.20 -9.71
CA LEU A 17 -15.06 1.62 -9.18
C LEU A 17 -15.01 3.12 -8.84
N PRO A 18 -15.79 3.98 -9.53
CA PRO A 18 -15.97 5.36 -9.14
C PRO A 18 -16.54 5.46 -7.73
N GLN A 19 -16.12 6.45 -6.96
CA GLN A 19 -16.51 6.57 -5.55
C GLN A 19 -18.03 6.69 -5.31
N PRO A 20 -18.81 7.40 -6.14
CA PRO A 20 -20.27 7.39 -6.00
C PRO A 20 -20.88 5.99 -6.17
N GLU A 21 -20.35 5.21 -7.13
CA GLU A 21 -20.80 3.84 -7.36
C GLU A 21 -20.40 2.91 -6.20
N ALA A 22 -19.19 3.10 -5.66
CA ALA A 22 -18.74 2.39 -4.47
C ALA A 22 -19.64 2.66 -3.25
N ALA A 23 -20.11 3.90 -3.09
CA ALA A 23 -21.09 4.25 -2.05
C ALA A 23 -22.42 3.56 -2.28
N ARG A 24 -22.91 3.51 -3.54
CA ARG A 24 -24.13 2.80 -3.92
C ARG A 24 -24.04 1.32 -3.59
N VAL A 25 -22.96 0.66 -3.97
CA VAL A 25 -22.71 -0.76 -3.63
C VAL A 25 -22.71 -0.96 -2.11
N ALA A 26 -22.01 -0.09 -1.37
CA ALA A 26 -21.96 -0.16 0.09
C ALA A 26 -23.34 -0.03 0.73
N THR A 27 -24.18 0.90 0.26
CA THR A 27 -25.56 1.07 0.76
C THR A 27 -26.43 -0.15 0.45
N GLN A 28 -26.25 -0.77 -0.71
CA GLN A 28 -26.94 -2.02 -1.05
C GLN A 28 -26.47 -3.19 -0.18
N CYS A 29 -25.16 -3.38 0.02
CA CYS A 29 -24.65 -4.44 0.89
C CYS A 29 -25.13 -4.30 2.33
N LEU A 30 -25.29 -3.06 2.81
CA LEU A 30 -25.74 -2.76 4.17
C LEU A 30 -27.28 -2.65 4.28
N ASP A 31 -28.01 -2.86 3.18
CA ASP A 31 -29.46 -2.74 3.08
C ASP A 31 -30.00 -1.40 3.62
N LEU A 32 -29.35 -0.30 3.20
CA LEU A 32 -29.64 1.04 3.70
C LEU A 32 -30.46 1.85 2.70
N THR A 33 -31.42 2.61 3.25
CA THR A 33 -32.26 3.56 2.50
C THR A 33 -32.35 4.91 3.24
N GLY A 34 -32.88 5.93 2.58
CA GLY A 34 -33.17 7.23 3.20
C GLY A 34 -31.92 7.91 3.78
N ASP A 35 -32.04 8.42 5.00
CA ASP A 35 -30.98 9.19 5.68
C ASP A 35 -29.75 8.36 6.03
N ALA A 36 -29.91 7.06 6.28
CA ALA A 36 -28.79 6.16 6.56
C ALA A 36 -27.89 5.99 5.31
N ALA A 37 -28.49 5.74 4.14
CA ALA A 37 -27.79 5.68 2.87
C ALA A 37 -27.06 7.00 2.57
N ARG A 38 -27.75 8.15 2.75
CA ARG A 38 -27.17 9.48 2.54
C ARG A 38 -25.96 9.75 3.44
N ARG A 39 -25.94 9.26 4.68
CA ARG A 39 -24.76 9.38 5.57
C ARG A 39 -23.58 8.59 5.03
N VAL A 40 -23.76 7.38 4.53
CA VAL A 40 -22.70 6.58 3.89
C VAL A 40 -22.13 7.33 2.69
N GLU A 41 -22.98 7.84 1.79
CA GLU A 41 -22.55 8.63 0.62
C GLU A 41 -21.70 9.86 1.01
N ILE A 42 -22.09 10.56 2.08
CA ILE A 42 -21.32 11.71 2.60
C ILE A 42 -19.94 11.26 3.11
N LEU A 43 -19.86 10.15 3.86
CA LEU A 43 -18.58 9.63 4.35
C LEU A 43 -17.67 9.21 3.20
N TYR A 44 -18.22 8.51 2.19
CA TYR A 44 -17.48 8.13 1.00
C TYR A 44 -16.87 9.35 0.28
N ARG A 45 -17.66 10.39 0.07
CA ARG A 45 -17.23 11.64 -0.55
C ARG A 45 -16.11 12.35 0.21
N ARG A 46 -16.14 12.30 1.55
CA ARG A 46 -15.15 12.96 2.42
C ARG A 46 -13.78 12.28 2.42
N THR A 47 -13.64 11.08 1.87
CA THR A 47 -12.33 10.40 1.75
C THR A 47 -11.39 11.03 0.73
N GLY A 48 -11.90 11.83 -0.20
CA GLY A 48 -11.11 12.39 -1.29
C GLY A 48 -10.73 11.40 -2.40
N VAL A 49 -11.16 10.14 -2.30
CA VAL A 49 -11.02 9.11 -3.34
C VAL A 49 -11.96 9.42 -4.49
N ALA A 50 -11.48 9.40 -5.72
CA ALA A 50 -12.33 9.55 -6.92
C ALA A 50 -12.73 8.18 -7.50
N SER A 51 -11.77 7.26 -7.52
CA SER A 51 -12.00 5.86 -7.91
C SER A 51 -10.96 4.95 -7.26
N ARG A 52 -11.24 3.65 -7.24
CA ARG A 52 -10.31 2.64 -6.75
C ARG A 52 -10.43 1.35 -7.53
N GLY A 53 -9.35 0.58 -7.58
CA GLY A 53 -9.31 -0.73 -8.18
C GLY A 53 -9.92 -1.80 -7.26
N SER A 54 -10.53 -2.82 -7.85
CA SER A 54 -10.87 -4.05 -7.15
C SER A 54 -10.73 -5.24 -8.10
N VAL A 55 -10.10 -6.31 -7.62
CA VAL A 55 -9.97 -7.58 -8.36
C VAL A 55 -11.31 -8.28 -8.58
N LEU A 56 -12.34 -7.90 -7.83
CA LEU A 56 -13.71 -8.41 -7.98
C LEU A 56 -14.46 -7.78 -9.16
N LEU A 57 -13.93 -6.70 -9.73
CA LEU A 57 -14.50 -6.02 -10.89
C LEU A 57 -13.91 -6.58 -12.18
N ARG A 58 -14.73 -6.66 -13.23
CA ARG A 58 -14.26 -6.94 -14.58
C ARG A 58 -14.48 -5.70 -15.44
N GLN A 59 -13.72 -5.57 -16.50
CA GLN A 59 -14.05 -4.66 -17.58
C GLN A 59 -14.79 -5.41 -18.68
N VAL A 60 -15.98 -4.89 -19.04
CA VAL A 60 -16.75 -5.36 -20.19
C VAL A 60 -17.02 -4.13 -21.06
N ASP A 61 -16.56 -4.15 -22.30
CA ASP A 61 -16.71 -3.04 -23.26
C ASP A 61 -16.22 -1.68 -22.72
N GLY A 62 -15.10 -1.67 -21.97
CA GLY A 62 -14.50 -0.47 -21.40
C GLY A 62 -15.25 0.12 -20.19
N LYS A 63 -16.24 -0.60 -19.66
CA LYS A 63 -16.98 -0.22 -18.46
C LYS A 63 -16.72 -1.23 -17.34
N ALA A 64 -16.67 -0.73 -16.10
CA ALA A 64 -16.60 -1.61 -14.94
C ALA A 64 -17.90 -2.43 -14.82
N ASP A 65 -17.76 -3.76 -14.85
CA ASP A 65 -18.85 -4.67 -14.50
C ASP A 65 -18.77 -5.00 -13.00
N ALA A 66 -19.75 -4.51 -12.26
CA ALA A 66 -19.86 -4.74 -10.82
C ALA A 66 -20.39 -6.14 -10.47
N GLY A 67 -20.82 -6.93 -11.44
CA GLY A 67 -21.45 -8.23 -11.19
C GLY A 67 -20.59 -9.22 -10.40
N GLY A 68 -19.25 -9.12 -10.48
CA GLY A 68 -18.34 -9.89 -9.61
C GLY A 68 -18.40 -9.44 -8.16
N LEU A 69 -18.40 -8.12 -7.93
CA LEU A 69 -18.50 -7.52 -6.62
C LEU A 69 -19.86 -7.83 -5.96
N GLU A 70 -20.97 -7.69 -6.71
CA GLU A 70 -22.33 -7.98 -6.24
C GLU A 70 -22.58 -9.46 -5.94
N ARG A 71 -21.91 -10.37 -6.65
CA ARG A 71 -21.94 -11.80 -6.32
C ARG A 71 -21.15 -12.13 -5.05
N PHE A 72 -20.04 -11.44 -4.83
CA PHE A 72 -19.19 -11.65 -3.66
C PHE A 72 -19.80 -10.99 -2.42
N TYR A 73 -20.27 -9.74 -2.55
CA TYR A 73 -20.89 -8.96 -1.50
C TYR A 73 -22.40 -8.84 -1.77
N ARG A 74 -23.18 -9.82 -1.30
CA ARG A 74 -24.64 -9.82 -1.39
C ARG A 74 -25.25 -8.94 -0.29
N PRO A 75 -26.49 -8.48 -0.44
CA PRO A 75 -27.18 -7.69 0.60
C PRO A 75 -27.19 -8.38 1.96
N GLY A 76 -27.05 -7.61 3.03
CA GLY A 76 -27.06 -8.11 4.40
C GLY A 76 -28.43 -8.64 4.85
N SER A 77 -29.51 -8.33 4.11
CA SER A 77 -30.83 -8.94 4.28
C SER A 77 -30.91 -10.40 3.81
N ASP A 78 -29.91 -10.90 3.05
CA ASP A 78 -29.77 -12.32 2.74
C ASP A 78 -29.36 -13.08 4.03
N PRO A 79 -30.20 -14.00 4.57
CA PRO A 79 -29.92 -14.69 5.83
C PRO A 79 -28.57 -15.45 5.83
N ASP A 80 -28.17 -15.97 4.64
CA ASP A 80 -26.93 -16.70 4.47
C ASP A 80 -25.71 -15.79 4.31
N ASN A 81 -25.90 -14.45 4.31
CA ASN A 81 -24.86 -13.47 4.08
C ASN A 81 -24.92 -12.25 5.00
N ALA A 82 -25.62 -12.32 6.12
CA ALA A 82 -25.86 -11.18 7.01
C ALA A 82 -24.58 -10.44 7.46
N MET A 83 -23.44 -11.13 7.52
CA MET A 83 -22.13 -10.58 7.90
C MET A 83 -21.15 -10.50 6.72
N GLY A 84 -21.62 -10.78 5.51
CA GLY A 84 -20.78 -10.86 4.31
C GLY A 84 -19.95 -12.15 4.19
N PRO A 85 -19.11 -12.27 3.16
CA PRO A 85 -18.29 -13.47 2.92
C PRO A 85 -17.41 -13.81 4.13
N THR A 86 -17.24 -15.11 4.39
CA THR A 86 -16.33 -15.59 5.43
C THR A 86 -14.87 -15.25 5.11
N THR A 87 -14.01 -15.25 6.13
CA THR A 87 -12.56 -15.08 5.94
C THR A 87 -12.00 -16.13 4.99
N ALA A 88 -12.45 -17.39 5.09
CA ALA A 88 -12.04 -18.45 4.16
C ALA A 88 -12.38 -18.12 2.70
N ALA A 89 -13.59 -17.62 2.41
CA ALA A 89 -13.98 -17.20 1.06
C ALA A 89 -13.13 -16.02 0.54
N ARG A 90 -12.79 -15.07 1.43
CA ARG A 90 -11.91 -13.94 1.10
C ARG A 90 -10.48 -14.38 0.82
N MET A 91 -9.96 -15.35 1.59
CA MET A 91 -8.62 -15.93 1.37
C MET A 91 -8.58 -16.74 0.06
N ALA A 92 -9.60 -17.51 -0.27
CA ALA A 92 -9.69 -18.18 -1.56
C ALA A 92 -9.69 -17.18 -2.74
N SER A 93 -10.38 -16.04 -2.58
CA SER A 93 -10.32 -14.95 -3.58
C SER A 93 -8.94 -14.28 -3.63
N TYR A 94 -8.27 -14.09 -2.49
CA TYR A 94 -6.90 -13.57 -2.43
C TYR A 94 -5.93 -14.49 -3.19
N GLU A 95 -5.97 -15.80 -2.91
CA GLU A 95 -5.15 -16.81 -3.58
C GLU A 95 -5.34 -16.80 -5.10
N ALA A 96 -6.58 -16.63 -5.56
CA ALA A 96 -6.90 -16.60 -6.99
C ALA A 96 -6.40 -15.35 -7.73
N HIS A 97 -6.35 -14.18 -7.06
CA HIS A 97 -6.13 -12.90 -7.74
C HIS A 97 -4.78 -12.24 -7.41
N ALA A 98 -4.26 -12.42 -6.19
CA ALA A 98 -3.02 -11.76 -5.78
C ALA A 98 -1.81 -12.13 -6.65
N PRO A 99 -1.63 -13.39 -7.09
CA PRO A 99 -0.48 -13.75 -7.93
C PRO A 99 -0.45 -13.02 -9.28
N VAL A 100 -1.61 -12.79 -9.89
CA VAL A 100 -1.69 -12.09 -11.19
C VAL A 100 -1.29 -10.62 -11.05
N LEU A 101 -1.79 -9.96 -10.02
CA LEU A 101 -1.48 -8.55 -9.77
C LEU A 101 -0.02 -8.34 -9.34
N ALA A 102 0.48 -9.23 -8.47
CA ALA A 102 1.87 -9.24 -8.04
C ALA A 102 2.84 -9.48 -9.21
N GLU A 103 2.56 -10.44 -10.07
CA GLU A 103 3.34 -10.72 -11.28
C GLU A 103 3.44 -9.48 -12.17
N ALA A 104 2.33 -8.79 -12.41
CA ALA A 104 2.31 -7.59 -13.25
C ALA A 104 3.24 -6.49 -12.69
N ALA A 105 3.18 -6.21 -11.38
CA ALA A 105 4.06 -5.25 -10.72
C ALA A 105 5.53 -5.67 -10.77
N CYS A 106 5.82 -6.95 -10.50
CA CYS A 106 7.18 -7.49 -10.56
C CYS A 106 7.76 -7.39 -11.98
N ARG A 107 7.01 -7.77 -13.00
CA ARG A 107 7.46 -7.66 -14.40
C ARG A 107 7.75 -6.21 -14.80
N ALA A 108 6.93 -5.26 -14.36
CA ALA A 108 7.16 -3.85 -14.58
C ALA A 108 8.46 -3.38 -13.90
N ALA A 109 8.70 -3.76 -12.63
CA ALA A 109 9.91 -3.42 -11.91
C ALA A 109 11.18 -4.04 -12.53
N ILE A 110 11.10 -5.28 -12.99
CA ILE A 110 12.21 -5.98 -13.67
C ILE A 110 12.53 -5.30 -15.01
N ALA A 111 11.52 -4.93 -15.78
CA ALA A 111 11.68 -4.22 -17.04
C ALA A 111 12.33 -2.84 -16.83
N ASP A 112 11.89 -2.10 -15.82
CA ASP A 112 12.42 -0.78 -15.46
C ASP A 112 13.90 -0.85 -14.97
N ALA A 113 14.28 -1.92 -14.28
CA ALA A 113 15.66 -2.13 -13.85
C ALA A 113 16.64 -2.41 -15.01
N ASN A 114 16.12 -2.87 -16.15
CA ASN A 114 16.92 -3.32 -17.31
C ASN A 114 16.41 -2.71 -18.65
N PRO A 115 16.40 -1.37 -18.80
CA PRO A 115 15.78 -0.71 -19.96
C PRO A 115 16.42 -1.01 -21.30
N HIS A 116 17.67 -1.50 -21.31
CA HIS A 116 18.45 -1.76 -22.53
C HIS A 116 18.70 -3.24 -22.84
N SER A 117 18.35 -4.13 -21.91
CA SER A 117 18.47 -5.56 -22.13
C SER A 117 17.13 -6.13 -22.54
N GLY A 118 17.01 -6.60 -23.79
CA GLY A 118 15.88 -7.43 -24.20
C GLY A 118 15.83 -8.77 -23.44
N GLU A 119 16.83 -9.08 -22.67
CA GLU A 119 16.96 -10.26 -21.82
C GLU A 119 16.42 -9.96 -20.42
N ARG A 120 15.25 -10.50 -20.16
CA ARG A 120 14.75 -10.73 -18.81
C ARG A 120 15.54 -11.91 -18.25
N ASN A 121 16.67 -11.65 -17.56
CA ASN A 121 17.37 -12.74 -16.88
C ASN A 121 16.86 -12.87 -15.44
N PRO A 122 15.84 -13.69 -15.18
CA PRO A 122 15.25 -13.89 -13.86
C PRO A 122 16.21 -14.60 -12.89
N ASP A 123 17.20 -15.35 -13.41
CA ASP A 123 18.19 -16.08 -12.61
C ASP A 123 19.18 -15.18 -11.84
N THR A 124 19.13 -13.87 -12.06
CA THR A 124 20.01 -12.92 -11.36
C THR A 124 19.50 -12.50 -9.99
N PHE A 125 18.26 -12.81 -9.64
CA PHE A 125 17.71 -12.50 -8.33
C PHE A 125 18.16 -13.51 -7.28
N THR A 126 18.71 -13.01 -6.18
CA THR A 126 19.18 -13.81 -5.04
C THR A 126 18.11 -13.94 -3.95
N HIS A 127 17.25 -12.92 -3.85
CA HIS A 127 16.22 -12.84 -2.80
C HIS A 127 14.90 -12.35 -3.37
N LEU A 128 13.81 -12.95 -2.86
CA LEU A 128 12.43 -12.52 -3.07
C LEU A 128 11.81 -12.17 -1.72
N ILE A 129 11.34 -10.94 -1.57
CA ILE A 129 10.60 -10.46 -0.41
C ILE A 129 9.17 -10.16 -0.83
N VAL A 130 8.20 -10.81 -0.19
CA VAL A 130 6.77 -10.56 -0.41
C VAL A 130 6.19 -9.89 0.83
N VAL A 131 5.38 -8.85 0.60
CA VAL A 131 4.69 -8.09 1.66
C VAL A 131 3.19 -8.13 1.40
N SER A 132 2.41 -8.53 2.39
CA SER A 132 0.94 -8.42 2.34
C SER A 132 0.32 -8.37 3.73
N CYS A 133 -0.77 -7.59 3.85
CA CYS A 133 -1.59 -7.51 5.06
C CYS A 133 -3.03 -7.99 4.83
N THR A 134 -3.38 -8.32 3.57
CA THR A 134 -4.76 -8.55 3.15
C THR A 134 -5.03 -9.99 2.74
N GLY A 135 -4.03 -10.86 2.82
CA GLY A 135 -4.21 -12.28 2.61
C GLY A 135 -2.91 -13.07 2.72
N PHE A 136 -3.07 -14.36 2.95
CA PHE A 136 -1.98 -15.33 3.03
C PHE A 136 -2.50 -16.73 2.73
N PHE A 137 -1.66 -17.54 2.15
CA PHE A 137 -1.90 -18.95 1.86
C PHE A 137 -0.55 -19.69 1.79
N ALA A 138 -0.54 -21.00 1.85
CA ALA A 138 0.68 -21.80 1.77
C ALA A 138 0.46 -23.07 0.91
N PRO A 139 1.28 -23.30 -0.15
CA PRO A 139 2.41 -22.49 -0.62
C PRO A 139 1.96 -21.08 -0.98
N GLY A 140 2.79 -20.04 -0.66
CA GLY A 140 2.37 -18.65 -0.65
C GLY A 140 2.59 -17.91 -1.96
N LEU A 141 2.35 -16.60 -1.92
CA LEU A 141 2.55 -15.71 -3.06
C LEU A 141 4.00 -15.73 -3.57
N ASP A 142 4.98 -15.96 -2.70
CA ASP A 142 6.38 -16.16 -3.04
C ASP A 142 6.57 -17.39 -3.95
N TYR A 143 5.92 -18.51 -3.64
CA TYR A 143 5.95 -19.71 -4.48
C TYR A 143 5.35 -19.45 -5.86
N GLU A 144 4.19 -18.80 -5.93
CA GLU A 144 3.54 -18.43 -7.18
C GLU A 144 4.45 -17.51 -8.03
N LEU A 145 5.08 -16.51 -7.44
CA LEU A 145 5.96 -15.59 -8.16
C LEU A 145 7.21 -16.26 -8.71
N ILE A 146 7.81 -17.23 -7.99
CA ILE A 146 8.94 -18.02 -8.52
C ILE A 146 8.57 -18.69 -9.83
N HIS A 147 7.45 -19.40 -9.86
CA HIS A 147 7.00 -20.11 -11.06
C HIS A 147 6.57 -19.15 -12.19
N ARG A 148 5.80 -18.11 -11.87
CA ARG A 148 5.28 -17.15 -12.86
C ARG A 148 6.35 -16.31 -13.51
N LEU A 149 7.36 -15.91 -12.74
CA LEU A 149 8.47 -15.08 -13.22
C LEU A 149 9.64 -15.91 -13.74
N GLY A 150 9.67 -17.23 -13.51
CA GLY A 150 10.80 -18.12 -13.83
C GLY A 150 12.03 -17.79 -13.00
N LEU A 151 11.87 -17.46 -11.71
CA LEU A 151 13.01 -17.20 -10.81
C LEU A 151 13.71 -18.51 -10.47
N SER A 152 14.99 -18.41 -10.06
CA SER A 152 15.76 -19.57 -9.61
C SER A 152 15.05 -20.32 -8.47
N PRO A 153 15.00 -21.65 -8.47
CA PRO A 153 14.47 -22.43 -7.36
C PRO A 153 15.27 -22.27 -6.07
N ASP A 154 16.53 -21.83 -6.17
CA ASP A 154 17.43 -21.60 -5.03
C ASP A 154 17.31 -20.18 -4.44
N ILE A 155 16.37 -19.35 -4.94
CA ILE A 155 16.15 -17.99 -4.46
C ILE A 155 15.76 -18.00 -2.98
N GLN A 156 16.38 -17.14 -2.17
CA GLN A 156 16.00 -16.97 -0.77
C GLN A 156 14.70 -16.19 -0.65
N ARG A 157 13.76 -16.67 0.18
CA ARG A 157 12.40 -16.15 0.27
C ARG A 157 12.09 -15.61 1.66
N PHE A 158 11.43 -14.43 1.69
CA PHE A 158 10.93 -13.83 2.91
C PHE A 158 9.48 -13.38 2.68
N ASN A 159 8.62 -13.66 3.66
CA ASN A 159 7.24 -13.20 3.68
C ASN A 159 7.04 -12.29 4.89
N ILE A 160 6.69 -11.02 4.65
CA ILE A 160 6.42 -10.01 5.66
C ILE A 160 4.91 -9.80 5.70
N GLY A 161 4.27 -10.37 6.71
CA GLY A 161 2.82 -10.32 6.89
C GLY A 161 2.40 -9.38 8.02
N PHE A 162 1.18 -8.84 7.92
CA PHE A 162 0.47 -8.16 8.99
C PHE A 162 1.15 -6.92 9.61
N MET A 163 2.09 -6.29 8.88
CA MET A 163 2.72 -5.03 9.31
C MET A 163 1.83 -3.80 9.04
N GLY A 164 0.75 -3.95 8.27
CA GLY A 164 -0.13 -2.85 7.88
C GLY A 164 0.43 -1.99 6.76
N CYS A 165 -0.05 -0.75 6.69
CA CYS A 165 0.26 0.16 5.58
C CYS A 165 1.76 0.51 5.45
N HIS A 166 2.55 0.33 6.51
CA HIS A 166 4.00 0.55 6.44
C HIS A 166 4.81 -0.71 6.06
N GLY A 167 4.16 -1.85 5.79
CA GLY A 167 4.84 -3.11 5.44
C GLY A 167 5.82 -3.00 4.29
N GLY A 168 5.55 -2.14 3.31
CA GLY A 168 6.49 -1.85 2.23
C GLY A 168 7.82 -1.27 2.70
N PHE A 169 7.83 -0.49 3.79
CA PHE A 169 9.05 0.04 4.42
C PHE A 169 9.84 -1.07 5.11
N ASN A 170 9.16 -1.99 5.80
CA ASN A 170 9.82 -3.14 6.42
C ASN A 170 10.48 -4.03 5.37
N GLY A 171 9.81 -4.24 4.22
CA GLY A 171 10.41 -4.94 3.08
C GLY A 171 11.61 -4.20 2.50
N LEU A 172 11.53 -2.87 2.37
CA LEU A 172 12.62 -2.04 1.89
C LEU A 172 13.82 -2.06 2.84
N GLN A 173 13.58 -2.03 4.15
CA GLN A 173 14.61 -2.11 5.17
C GLN A 173 15.34 -3.46 5.12
N LEU A 174 14.61 -4.57 5.02
CA LEU A 174 15.19 -5.89 4.87
C LEU A 174 16.02 -6.01 3.59
N ALA A 175 15.47 -5.56 2.45
CA ALA A 175 16.17 -5.56 1.17
C ALA A 175 17.46 -4.74 1.21
N SER A 176 17.42 -3.56 1.85
CA SER A 176 18.59 -2.70 2.03
C SER A 176 19.67 -3.37 2.87
N ALA A 177 19.27 -4.00 3.98
CA ALA A 177 20.19 -4.72 4.86
C ALA A 177 20.88 -5.90 4.14
N ILE A 178 20.13 -6.66 3.33
CA ILE A 178 20.67 -7.76 2.52
C ILE A 178 21.73 -7.23 1.54
N VAL A 179 21.42 -6.17 0.79
CA VAL A 179 22.35 -5.59 -0.21
C VAL A 179 23.55 -4.92 0.45
N GLU A 180 23.39 -4.33 1.63
CA GLU A 180 24.52 -3.73 2.38
C GLU A 180 25.47 -4.81 2.95
N ALA A 181 24.92 -5.98 3.33
CA ALA A 181 25.70 -7.13 3.78
C ALA A 181 26.36 -7.89 2.63
N ASP A 182 25.66 -8.06 1.52
CA ASP A 182 26.16 -8.68 0.29
C ASP A 182 25.90 -7.79 -0.93
N PRO A 183 26.91 -7.04 -1.39
CA PRO A 183 26.80 -6.15 -2.56
C PRO A 183 26.54 -6.86 -3.89
N SER A 184 26.65 -8.17 -3.96
CA SER A 184 26.26 -8.98 -5.13
C SER A 184 24.78 -9.33 -5.13
N ALA A 185 24.10 -9.17 -3.97
CA ALA A 185 22.68 -9.49 -3.84
C ALA A 185 21.83 -8.59 -4.72
N LYS A 186 20.83 -9.19 -5.34
CA LYS A 186 19.76 -8.54 -6.09
C LYS A 186 18.43 -9.01 -5.56
N VAL A 187 17.69 -8.10 -4.96
CA VAL A 187 16.44 -8.38 -4.25
C VAL A 187 15.25 -7.93 -5.08
N LEU A 188 14.28 -8.82 -5.29
CA LEU A 188 12.95 -8.47 -5.78
C LEU A 188 12.01 -8.33 -4.58
N LEU A 189 11.52 -7.12 -4.34
CA LEU A 189 10.53 -6.81 -3.31
C LEU A 189 9.17 -6.58 -3.96
N CYS A 190 8.13 -7.24 -3.47
CA CYS A 190 6.76 -7.09 -3.97
C CYS A 190 5.79 -6.88 -2.80
N SER A 191 5.04 -5.79 -2.82
CA SER A 191 3.92 -5.50 -1.93
C SER A 191 2.62 -5.70 -2.70
N THR A 192 1.71 -6.59 -2.23
CA THR A 192 0.46 -6.89 -2.93
C THR A 192 -0.70 -6.88 -1.96
N GLU A 193 -1.69 -6.01 -2.23
CA GLU A 193 -2.80 -5.80 -1.32
C GLU A 193 -4.14 -5.84 -2.06
N LEU A 194 -5.04 -6.69 -1.57
CA LEU A 194 -6.40 -6.83 -2.05
C LEU A 194 -7.39 -6.38 -0.95
N CYS A 195 -7.31 -5.10 -0.62
CA CYS A 195 -8.07 -4.51 0.49
C CYS A 195 -9.58 -4.57 0.24
N SER A 196 -10.01 -4.56 -1.04
CA SER A 196 -11.42 -4.65 -1.40
C SER A 196 -12.09 -5.96 -0.94
N LEU A 197 -11.28 -7.00 -0.65
CA LEU A 197 -11.77 -8.27 -0.09
C LEU A 197 -12.22 -8.18 1.37
N HIS A 198 -11.90 -7.06 2.07
CA HIS A 198 -12.18 -6.92 3.51
C HIS A 198 -13.27 -5.91 3.84
N PHE A 199 -14.15 -5.59 2.87
CA PHE A 199 -15.34 -4.79 3.14
C PHE A 199 -16.13 -5.38 4.32
N GLN A 200 -16.50 -4.52 5.29
CA GLN A 200 -17.20 -4.91 6.50
C GLN A 200 -18.65 -4.44 6.48
N TYR A 201 -19.56 -5.32 6.86
CA TYR A 201 -20.99 -5.04 7.05
C TYR A 201 -21.17 -4.36 8.41
N SER A 202 -20.86 -3.08 8.49
CA SER A 202 -20.86 -2.32 9.73
C SER A 202 -21.38 -0.90 9.51
N LEU A 203 -22.14 -0.39 10.48
CA LEU A 203 -22.61 0.99 10.52
C LEU A 203 -21.71 1.91 11.36
N ASP A 204 -20.61 1.37 11.92
CA ASP A 204 -19.61 2.17 12.60
C ASP A 204 -18.98 3.18 11.62
N PRO A 205 -18.95 4.49 11.93
CA PRO A 205 -18.43 5.52 11.03
C PRO A 205 -16.95 5.32 10.66
N GLY A 206 -16.14 4.76 11.56
CA GLY A 206 -14.73 4.44 11.31
C GLY A 206 -14.62 3.32 10.28
N GLN A 207 -15.44 2.26 10.42
CA GLN A 207 -15.46 1.14 9.48
C GLN A 207 -16.04 1.54 8.12
N ILE A 208 -17.08 2.37 8.08
CA ILE A 208 -17.61 2.94 6.82
C ILE A 208 -16.50 3.76 6.12
N THR A 209 -15.72 4.54 6.88
CA THR A 209 -14.61 5.32 6.33
C THR A 209 -13.50 4.41 5.80
N ALA A 210 -13.16 3.32 6.51
CA ALA A 210 -12.21 2.33 6.03
C ALA A 210 -12.70 1.67 4.74
N ASN A 211 -13.95 1.21 4.70
CA ASN A 211 -14.59 0.66 3.50
C ASN A 211 -14.55 1.64 2.31
N ALA A 212 -14.59 2.95 2.58
CA ALA A 212 -14.58 4.01 1.58
C ALA A 212 -13.18 4.39 1.09
N LEU A 213 -12.12 4.08 1.86
CA LEU A 213 -10.74 4.47 1.56
C LEU A 213 -9.97 3.40 0.78
N PHE A 214 -10.12 2.13 1.17
CA PHE A 214 -9.25 1.07 0.70
C PHE A 214 -9.57 0.59 -0.72
N GLY A 215 -8.51 0.29 -1.49
CA GLY A 215 -8.54 -0.31 -2.83
C GLY A 215 -7.43 -1.33 -3.01
N ASP A 216 -7.40 -2.01 -4.17
CA ASP A 216 -6.44 -3.05 -4.47
C ASP A 216 -5.29 -2.51 -5.33
N GLY A 217 -4.09 -3.05 -5.11
CA GLY A 217 -2.91 -2.72 -5.88
C GLY A 217 -1.71 -3.56 -5.51
N ALA A 218 -0.73 -3.59 -6.40
CA ALA A 218 0.58 -4.15 -6.14
C ALA A 218 1.67 -3.17 -6.57
N GLY A 219 2.77 -3.17 -5.82
CA GLY A 219 3.96 -2.43 -6.17
C GLY A 219 5.20 -3.27 -5.93
N ALA A 220 6.17 -3.19 -6.82
CA ALA A 220 7.40 -3.95 -6.72
C ALA A 220 8.62 -3.06 -6.96
N ALA A 221 9.73 -3.44 -6.35
CA ALA A 221 11.01 -2.79 -6.53
C ALA A 221 12.12 -3.81 -6.72
N VAL A 222 13.07 -3.50 -7.59
CA VAL A 222 14.34 -4.21 -7.69
C VAL A 222 15.37 -3.42 -6.88
N ILE A 223 15.93 -4.04 -5.85
CA ILE A 223 16.91 -3.43 -4.97
C ILE A 223 18.25 -4.14 -5.17
N GLY A 224 19.32 -3.36 -5.29
CA GLY A 224 20.67 -3.84 -5.46
C GLY A 224 21.71 -2.79 -5.12
N LYS A 225 22.97 -3.05 -5.44
CA LYS A 225 24.08 -2.14 -5.19
C LYS A 225 23.87 -0.78 -5.84
N ALA A 226 24.08 0.29 -5.08
CA ALA A 226 23.98 1.66 -5.57
C ALA A 226 24.97 1.93 -6.70
N ARG A 227 24.50 2.62 -7.74
CA ARG A 227 25.27 3.10 -8.89
C ARG A 227 24.82 4.50 -9.29
N ALA A 228 25.62 5.19 -10.08
CA ALA A 228 25.28 6.53 -10.54
C ALA A 228 23.97 6.53 -11.35
N GLY A 229 23.15 7.55 -11.15
CA GLY A 229 21.92 7.76 -11.90
C GLY A 229 20.69 6.95 -11.43
N VAL A 230 20.80 6.16 -10.34
CA VAL A 230 19.67 5.45 -9.76
C VAL A 230 19.36 5.97 -8.34
N PRO A 231 18.09 5.95 -7.92
CA PRO A 231 17.71 6.38 -6.58
C PRO A 231 18.41 5.56 -5.50
N ARG A 232 19.11 6.24 -4.59
CA ARG A 232 19.89 5.61 -3.52
C ARG A 232 19.13 5.67 -2.19
N ILE A 233 19.11 4.56 -1.47
CA ILE A 233 18.55 4.47 -0.13
C ILE A 233 19.65 4.87 0.86
N ASP A 234 19.52 6.04 1.48
CA ASP A 234 20.55 6.58 2.37
C ASP A 234 20.35 6.12 3.82
N ALA A 235 19.12 6.04 4.29
CA ALA A 235 18.78 5.63 5.66
C ALA A 235 17.34 5.17 5.80
N MET A 236 17.10 4.38 6.85
CA MET A 236 15.78 3.94 7.29
C MET A 236 15.63 4.21 8.78
N ALA A 237 14.41 4.49 9.25
CA ALA A 237 14.11 4.67 10.66
C ALA A 237 12.69 4.22 10.99
N SER A 238 12.50 3.72 12.21
CA SER A 238 11.21 3.29 12.76
C SER A 238 10.97 3.93 14.12
N ARG A 239 9.74 4.36 14.40
CA ARG A 239 9.36 4.96 15.68
C ARG A 239 7.95 4.57 16.10
N LEU A 240 7.81 4.02 17.28
CA LEU A 240 6.52 3.90 17.94
C LEU A 240 6.09 5.29 18.46
N LEU A 241 5.04 5.86 17.83
CA LEU A 241 4.49 7.18 18.19
C LEU A 241 3.36 7.08 19.22
N GLY A 242 2.65 5.94 19.26
CA GLY A 242 1.57 5.67 20.20
C GLY A 242 2.05 4.87 21.40
N GLY A 243 1.34 5.01 22.53
CA GLY A 243 1.55 4.17 23.72
C GLY A 243 0.48 3.11 23.91
N ASP A 244 -0.57 3.12 23.09
CA ASP A 244 -1.73 2.24 23.18
C ASP A 244 -1.88 1.43 21.89
N LYS A 245 -1.96 0.11 22.02
CA LYS A 245 -2.17 -0.81 20.88
C LYS A 245 -3.49 -0.56 20.15
N ASP A 246 -4.43 0.10 20.79
CA ASP A 246 -5.77 0.38 20.25
C ASP A 246 -5.81 1.67 19.40
N GLU A 247 -4.68 2.36 19.18
CA GLU A 247 -4.67 3.55 18.31
C GLU A 247 -4.87 3.19 16.83
N MET A 248 -4.24 2.13 16.39
CA MET A 248 -4.42 1.56 15.04
C MET A 248 -4.19 0.06 15.11
N SER A 249 -5.17 -0.72 14.69
CA SER A 249 -5.07 -2.18 14.66
C SER A 249 -5.73 -2.78 13.42
N TRP A 250 -5.26 -3.97 13.04
CA TRP A 250 -5.77 -4.78 11.95
C TRP A 250 -6.01 -6.18 12.48
N ILE A 251 -7.26 -6.61 12.55
CA ILE A 251 -7.69 -7.78 13.32
C ILE A 251 -8.36 -8.78 12.40
N ILE A 252 -7.92 -10.04 12.46
CA ILE A 252 -8.55 -11.16 11.74
C ILE A 252 -9.88 -11.50 12.44
N GLY A 253 -10.96 -11.48 11.66
CA GLY A 253 -12.29 -11.89 12.09
C GLY A 253 -12.84 -13.03 11.23
N ASP A 254 -14.00 -13.55 11.59
CA ASP A 254 -14.66 -14.64 10.84
C ASP A 254 -15.16 -14.20 9.45
N HIS A 255 -15.41 -12.89 9.28
CA HIS A 255 -15.91 -12.27 8.06
C HIS A 255 -14.95 -11.20 7.52
N GLY A 256 -13.67 -11.58 7.37
CA GLY A 256 -12.61 -10.70 6.87
C GLY A 256 -11.86 -10.00 8.01
N PHE A 257 -10.94 -9.12 7.61
CA PHE A 257 -10.10 -8.37 8.54
C PHE A 257 -10.70 -7.01 8.83
N LYS A 258 -10.64 -6.59 10.11
CA LYS A 258 -11.25 -5.35 10.59
C LYS A 258 -10.18 -4.31 10.90
N MET A 259 -10.36 -3.11 10.35
CA MET A 259 -9.53 -1.96 10.69
C MET A 259 -10.11 -1.24 11.91
N HIS A 260 -9.28 -0.99 12.91
CA HIS A 260 -9.57 -0.01 13.93
C HIS A 260 -8.61 1.17 13.80
N LEU A 261 -9.16 2.37 13.76
CA LEU A 261 -8.42 3.62 13.67
C LEU A 261 -8.99 4.63 14.67
N SER A 262 -8.24 4.91 15.71
CA SER A 262 -8.60 5.89 16.73
C SER A 262 -8.65 7.31 16.16
N ALA A 263 -9.60 8.10 16.64
CA ALA A 263 -9.67 9.54 16.33
C ALA A 263 -8.45 10.33 16.85
N ARG A 264 -7.64 9.74 17.76
CA ARG A 264 -6.43 10.34 18.35
C ARG A 264 -5.22 10.28 17.41
N VAL A 265 -5.18 9.38 16.43
CA VAL A 265 -4.03 9.17 15.52
C VAL A 265 -3.52 10.45 14.88
N PRO A 266 -4.34 11.35 14.29
CA PRO A 266 -3.84 12.63 13.77
C PRO A 266 -3.17 13.51 14.82
N GLY A 267 -3.64 13.46 16.08
CA GLY A 267 -3.05 14.18 17.22
C GLY A 267 -1.68 13.64 17.59
N LEU A 268 -1.52 12.32 17.63
CA LEU A 268 -0.25 11.65 17.91
C LEU A 268 0.80 11.95 16.82
N ILE A 269 0.40 11.96 15.55
CA ILE A 269 1.28 12.35 14.45
C ILE A 269 1.74 13.81 14.63
N ARG A 270 0.80 14.75 14.88
CA ARG A 270 1.15 16.16 15.09
C ARG A 270 2.12 16.37 16.24
N GLY A 271 1.95 15.63 17.34
CA GLY A 271 2.80 15.79 18.53
C GLY A 271 4.15 15.09 18.44
N GLY A 272 4.22 13.93 17.80
CA GLY A 272 5.40 13.07 17.85
C GLY A 272 6.27 13.05 16.59
N LEU A 273 5.72 13.40 15.43
CA LEU A 273 6.42 13.20 14.15
C LEU A 273 7.61 14.16 13.98
N ARG A 274 7.40 15.46 14.18
CA ARG A 274 8.44 16.47 13.90
C ARG A 274 9.71 16.31 14.73
N PRO A 275 9.66 16.20 16.07
CA PRO A 275 10.88 16.07 16.87
C PRO A 275 11.70 14.83 16.49
N TRP A 276 11.02 13.72 16.23
CA TRP A 276 11.68 12.49 15.80
C TRP A 276 12.36 12.65 14.45
N LEU A 277 11.64 13.20 13.47
CA LEU A 277 12.14 13.29 12.10
C LEU A 277 13.28 14.31 11.99
N GLU A 278 13.20 15.45 12.70
CA GLU A 278 14.28 16.45 12.73
C GLU A 278 15.57 15.87 13.32
N ALA A 279 15.46 15.14 14.46
CA ALA A 279 16.60 14.47 15.05
C ALA A 279 17.24 13.45 14.11
N TRP A 280 16.42 12.60 13.47
CA TRP A 280 16.89 11.61 12.53
C TRP A 280 17.53 12.22 11.27
N LEU A 281 16.94 13.27 10.70
CA LEU A 281 17.54 13.96 9.53
C LEU A 281 18.88 14.63 9.89
N LEU A 282 19.00 15.17 11.10
CA LEU A 282 20.25 15.77 11.56
C LEU A 282 21.41 14.78 11.62
N GLU A 283 21.15 13.50 12.01
CA GLU A 283 22.13 12.42 11.99
C GLU A 283 22.68 12.15 10.58
N HIS A 284 21.90 12.53 9.55
CA HIS A 284 22.26 12.37 8.12
C HIS A 284 22.70 13.69 7.46
N GLY A 285 22.97 14.73 8.25
CA GLY A 285 23.43 16.03 7.77
C GLY A 285 22.37 16.84 7.01
N LEU A 286 21.08 16.57 7.28
CA LEU A 286 19.94 17.21 6.64
C LEU A 286 19.02 17.88 7.68
N ASN A 287 18.17 18.76 7.21
CA ASN A 287 17.04 19.30 7.94
C ASN A 287 15.78 19.28 7.08
N LEU A 288 14.62 19.65 7.63
CA LEU A 288 13.35 19.60 6.89
C LEU A 288 13.37 20.46 5.62
N SER A 289 14.02 21.64 5.65
CA SER A 289 14.11 22.52 4.49
C SER A 289 15.05 22.01 3.38
N GLY A 290 15.92 21.06 3.69
CA GLY A 290 16.81 20.40 2.74
C GLY A 290 16.14 19.22 2.02
N ILE A 291 14.90 18.87 2.34
CA ILE A 291 14.15 17.79 1.70
C ILE A 291 13.48 18.33 0.44
N ALA A 292 13.84 17.74 -0.69
CA ALA A 292 13.32 18.14 -2.00
C ALA A 292 11.93 17.56 -2.31
N ALA A 293 11.59 16.41 -1.72
CA ALA A 293 10.31 15.75 -1.96
C ALA A 293 9.84 14.92 -0.77
N TRP A 294 8.53 14.70 -0.72
CA TRP A 294 7.86 13.93 0.32
C TRP A 294 6.95 12.88 -0.31
N ALA A 295 7.20 11.62 0.01
CA ALA A 295 6.34 10.49 -0.35
C ALA A 295 5.66 9.99 0.93
N VAL A 296 4.49 10.53 1.25
CA VAL A 296 3.76 10.19 2.47
C VAL A 296 2.64 9.23 2.15
N HIS A 297 2.64 8.04 2.77
CA HIS A 297 1.53 7.10 2.64
C HIS A 297 0.21 7.74 3.09
N PRO A 298 -0.81 7.84 2.21
CA PRO A 298 -2.06 8.51 2.52
C PRO A 298 -3.03 7.55 3.22
N GLY A 299 -2.84 7.32 4.51
CA GLY A 299 -3.77 6.52 5.33
C GLY A 299 -5.20 7.07 5.36
N GLY A 300 -5.38 8.27 4.82
CA GLY A 300 -6.62 9.04 4.64
C GLY A 300 -6.30 10.54 4.65
N PRO A 301 -7.23 11.43 4.25
CA PRO A 301 -6.99 12.88 4.17
C PRO A 301 -6.51 13.48 5.50
N ARG A 302 -7.07 13.02 6.62
CA ARG A 302 -6.71 13.52 7.97
C ARG A 302 -5.26 13.20 8.36
N ILE A 303 -4.70 12.09 7.86
CA ILE A 303 -3.30 11.71 8.08
C ILE A 303 -2.38 12.67 7.32
N LEU A 304 -2.66 12.93 6.05
CA LEU A 304 -1.88 13.88 5.26
C LEU A 304 -1.93 15.29 5.87
N THR A 305 -3.12 15.77 6.27
CA THR A 305 -3.26 17.05 6.98
C THR A 305 -2.44 17.09 8.27
N ALA A 306 -2.43 15.99 9.05
CA ALA A 306 -1.65 15.92 10.28
C ALA A 306 -0.14 16.02 10.02
N VAL A 307 0.35 15.36 8.96
CA VAL A 307 1.76 15.44 8.52
C VAL A 307 2.11 16.86 8.04
N THR A 308 1.26 17.45 7.16
CA THR A 308 1.45 18.83 6.70
C THR A 308 1.58 19.80 7.87
N GLN A 309 0.68 19.69 8.85
CA GLN A 309 0.70 20.53 10.07
C GLN A 309 1.93 20.26 10.95
N ALA A 310 2.27 18.98 11.18
CA ALA A 310 3.40 18.60 12.01
C ALA A 310 4.73 19.13 11.46
N LEU A 311 4.93 19.03 10.16
CA LEU A 311 6.19 19.37 9.51
C LEU A 311 6.21 20.80 8.92
N ALA A 312 5.10 21.53 9.00
CA ALA A 312 4.89 22.85 8.39
C ALA A 312 5.21 22.84 6.89
N LEU A 313 4.68 21.83 6.18
CA LEU A 313 4.87 21.70 4.74
C LEU A 313 3.85 22.54 3.97
N ASP A 314 4.23 22.97 2.77
CA ASP A 314 3.28 23.54 1.81
C ASP A 314 2.30 22.46 1.34
N ASP A 315 1.06 22.85 1.02
CA ASP A 315 0.03 21.94 0.51
C ASP A 315 0.48 21.18 -0.75
N ALA A 316 1.30 21.85 -1.59
CA ALA A 316 1.87 21.25 -2.80
C ALA A 316 2.84 20.09 -2.53
N ALA A 317 3.48 20.06 -1.37
CA ALA A 317 4.50 19.04 -1.04
C ALA A 317 3.93 17.62 -1.00
N LEU A 318 2.65 17.45 -0.65
CA LEU A 318 1.99 16.16 -0.57
C LEU A 318 1.06 15.86 -1.77
N MET A 319 1.10 16.67 -2.83
CA MET A 319 0.28 16.44 -4.02
C MET A 319 0.48 15.05 -4.67
N PRO A 320 1.69 14.48 -4.76
CA PRO A 320 1.86 13.11 -5.25
C PRO A 320 1.08 12.08 -4.41
N SER A 321 1.11 12.20 -3.08
CA SER A 321 0.37 11.34 -2.15
C SER A 321 -1.15 11.51 -2.28
N LEU A 322 -1.62 12.77 -2.37
CA LEU A 322 -3.03 13.10 -2.58
C LEU A 322 -3.55 12.58 -3.93
N SER A 323 -2.73 12.70 -4.99
CA SER A 323 -3.08 12.19 -6.32
C SER A 323 -3.25 10.67 -6.31
N VAL A 324 -2.33 9.92 -5.67
CA VAL A 324 -2.45 8.47 -5.55
C VAL A 324 -3.70 8.08 -4.74
N LEU A 325 -3.97 8.74 -3.61
CA LEU A 325 -5.20 8.53 -2.84
C LEU A 325 -6.45 8.77 -3.67
N ARG A 326 -6.48 9.85 -4.41
CA ARG A 326 -7.62 10.21 -5.27
C ARG A 326 -7.84 9.19 -6.37
N GLU A 327 -6.78 8.72 -7.01
CA GLU A 327 -6.84 7.85 -8.18
C GLU A 327 -7.03 6.39 -7.81
N HIS A 328 -6.42 5.91 -6.73
CA HIS A 328 -6.36 4.48 -6.39
C HIS A 328 -6.96 4.12 -5.04
N GLY A 329 -7.25 5.11 -4.18
CA GLY A 329 -7.54 4.87 -2.78
C GLY A 329 -6.28 4.49 -1.98
N ASN A 330 -6.47 3.94 -0.79
CA ASN A 330 -5.41 3.40 0.04
C ASN A 330 -5.21 1.93 -0.30
N MET A 331 -4.08 1.59 -0.93
CA MET A 331 -3.68 0.22 -1.28
C MET A 331 -2.71 -0.36 -0.24
N SER A 332 -2.86 0.04 1.04
CA SER A 332 -2.02 -0.44 2.14
C SER A 332 -0.51 -0.35 1.80
N SER A 333 0.27 -1.42 1.99
CA SER A 333 1.73 -1.46 1.79
C SER A 333 2.17 -1.19 0.34
N ALA A 334 1.30 -1.36 -0.63
CA ALA A 334 1.60 -1.10 -2.04
C ALA A 334 1.58 0.38 -2.41
N THR A 335 0.86 1.22 -1.67
CA THR A 335 0.61 2.63 -2.03
C THR A 335 1.88 3.46 -2.18
N ILE A 336 2.90 3.21 -1.36
CA ILE A 336 4.14 4.01 -1.37
C ILE A 336 4.87 3.91 -2.72
N TRP A 337 4.79 2.77 -3.39
CA TRP A 337 5.41 2.54 -4.68
C TRP A 337 4.78 3.39 -5.80
N PHE A 338 3.46 3.55 -5.78
CA PHE A 338 2.74 4.44 -6.70
C PHE A 338 3.13 5.91 -6.51
N ILE A 339 3.36 6.34 -5.26
CA ILE A 339 3.81 7.71 -4.96
C ILE A 339 5.24 7.90 -5.47
N MET A 340 6.12 6.94 -5.24
CA MET A 340 7.50 6.95 -5.74
C MET A 340 7.55 6.99 -7.26
N GLU A 341 6.68 6.24 -7.94
CA GLU A 341 6.57 6.26 -9.40
C GLU A 341 6.16 7.64 -9.91
N LYS A 342 5.16 8.29 -9.28
CA LYS A 342 4.76 9.66 -9.63
C LYS A 342 5.90 10.66 -9.45
N LEU A 343 6.63 10.62 -8.35
CA LEU A 343 7.77 11.50 -8.09
C LEU A 343 8.88 11.29 -9.13
N ARG A 344 9.19 10.05 -9.46
CA ARG A 344 10.18 9.72 -10.46
C ARG A 344 9.76 10.20 -11.85
N ASN A 345 8.51 9.96 -12.25
CA ASN A 345 7.97 10.39 -13.55
C ASN A 345 7.89 11.91 -13.68
N ALA A 346 7.76 12.63 -12.56
CA ALA A 346 7.87 14.09 -12.51
C ALA A 346 9.32 14.61 -12.63
N GLY A 347 10.31 13.71 -12.71
CA GLY A 347 11.72 14.09 -12.80
C GLY A 347 12.29 14.66 -11.50
N THR A 348 11.67 14.39 -10.36
CA THR A 348 12.09 14.87 -9.04
C THR A 348 13.53 14.42 -8.75
N LYS A 349 14.34 15.33 -8.20
CA LYS A 349 15.75 15.08 -7.83
C LYS A 349 16.02 15.55 -6.41
N GLY A 350 17.03 14.93 -5.77
CA GLY A 350 17.50 15.32 -4.45
C GLY A 350 16.97 14.44 -3.32
N PRO A 351 17.13 14.87 -2.05
CA PRO A 351 16.68 14.12 -0.90
C PRO A 351 15.14 14.02 -0.86
N CYS A 352 14.63 12.81 -0.80
CA CYS A 352 13.20 12.50 -0.64
C CYS A 352 13.00 11.72 0.64
N VAL A 353 12.06 12.16 1.47
CA VAL A 353 11.62 11.40 2.64
C VAL A 353 10.34 10.66 2.32
N LEU A 354 10.40 9.35 2.46
CA LEU A 354 9.23 8.48 2.45
C LEU A 354 8.73 8.35 3.90
N LEU A 355 7.43 8.44 4.12
CA LEU A 355 6.79 8.25 5.42
C LEU A 355 5.61 7.30 5.31
N GLY A 356 5.52 6.34 6.24
CA GLY A 356 4.39 5.43 6.38
C GLY A 356 3.94 5.34 7.84
N PHE A 357 2.65 5.06 8.03
CA PHE A 357 2.07 4.86 9.35
C PHE A 357 1.28 3.55 9.35
N GLY A 358 1.33 2.81 10.44
CA GLY A 358 0.64 1.55 10.56
C GLY A 358 0.32 1.18 12.01
N PRO A 359 -0.17 -0.05 12.22
CA PRO A 359 -0.58 -0.52 13.55
C PRO A 359 0.43 -0.20 14.63
N GLY A 360 -0.09 0.25 15.80
CA GLY A 360 0.77 0.47 16.93
C GLY A 360 0.61 1.78 17.69
N LEU A 361 0.56 2.99 17.24
CA LEU A 361 0.87 3.62 15.97
C LEU A 361 2.38 3.61 15.70
N VAL A 362 2.84 2.99 14.65
CA VAL A 362 4.24 3.04 14.22
C VAL A 362 4.38 3.99 13.03
N ALA A 363 5.43 4.80 13.05
CA ALA A 363 5.90 5.58 11.90
C ALA A 363 7.18 4.96 11.34
N GLU A 364 7.22 4.74 10.04
CA GLU A 364 8.40 4.32 9.29
C GLU A 364 8.85 5.46 8.38
N ALA A 365 10.16 5.65 8.30
CA ALA A 365 10.77 6.64 7.41
C ALA A 365 11.88 6.02 6.57
N ALA A 366 12.00 6.46 5.33
CA ALA A 366 13.13 6.17 4.46
C ALA A 366 13.65 7.46 3.84
N LEU A 367 14.96 7.65 3.85
CA LEU A 367 15.64 8.73 3.13
C LEU A 367 16.18 8.15 1.81
N VAL A 368 15.62 8.61 0.71
CA VAL A 368 15.99 8.19 -0.63
C VAL A 368 16.49 9.40 -1.40
N ARG A 369 17.63 9.29 -2.06
CA ARG A 369 18.14 10.32 -2.96
C ARG A 369 17.73 9.99 -4.39
N LEU A 370 16.77 10.76 -4.92
CA LEU A 370 16.22 10.64 -6.27
C LEU A 370 17.15 11.26 -7.32
#